data_ace0d5fe74dd098cc368dbad4b71e999
#
_entry.id   ace0d5fe74dd098cc368dbad4b71e999
#
_cell.length_a   1.000
_cell.length_b   1.000
_cell.length_c   1.000
_cell.angle_alpha   90.00
_cell.angle_beta   90.00
_cell.angle_gamma   90.00
#
_symmetry.space_group_name_H-M   'P 1'
#
loop_
_entity.id
_entity.type
_entity.pdbx_description
1 polymer ?
#
loop_
_entity_poly.entity_id
_entity_poly.type
_entity_poly.pdbx_seq_one_letter_code
_entity_poly.pdbx_strand_id
1 'polypeptide(L)'
;YNAGTVLMTVTTRPETRPVFFRPDGSVINVLDFTTAQGMAEGLKDAVGASPLVRSITFDPAHGVVVDAPEQNSTASQNGKDLVIRRTRSAKLPVWSVPRQDDSPADLFSPTDVDPAVLAALVDANSKDPKNSDVPKLSIDMSHGTSLPTITVDVGDAHTVHDLQGRDITNEVT
;
A
#
# COMPACT_ATOMS: atom_id res chain seq x y z
N TYR A 1 -3.16 -14.77 8.72
CA TYR A 1 -4.34 -13.87 8.74
C TYR A 1 -4.42 -13.19 10.12
N ASN A 2 -4.86 -11.94 10.17
CA ASN A 2 -5.04 -11.25 11.44
C ASN A 2 -6.10 -11.95 12.32
N ALA A 3 -5.91 -11.91 13.63
CA ALA A 3 -6.91 -12.39 14.56
C ALA A 3 -8.27 -11.73 14.29
N GLY A 4 -9.31 -12.53 14.14
CA GLY A 4 -10.66 -12.06 13.85
C GLY A 4 -11.13 -12.18 12.40
N THR A 5 -10.25 -12.62 11.47
CA THR A 5 -10.72 -12.94 10.11
C THR A 5 -11.33 -14.34 10.08
N VAL A 6 -12.54 -14.47 9.55
CA VAL A 6 -13.23 -15.73 9.36
C VAL A 6 -13.19 -16.13 7.88
N LEU A 7 -12.70 -17.32 7.60
CA LEU A 7 -12.75 -17.93 6.28
C LEU A 7 -13.98 -18.82 6.18
N MET A 8 -14.85 -18.57 5.21
CA MET A 8 -15.90 -19.49 4.82
C MET A 8 -15.65 -19.98 3.39
N THR A 9 -15.78 -21.27 3.18
CA THR A 9 -15.74 -21.85 1.83
C THR A 9 -17.17 -21.98 1.32
N VAL A 10 -17.48 -21.28 0.24
CA VAL A 10 -18.79 -21.36 -0.43
C VAL A 10 -18.64 -22.25 -1.65
N THR A 11 -19.37 -23.37 -1.65
CA THR A 11 -19.41 -24.28 -2.80
C THR A 11 -20.68 -24.02 -3.59
N THR A 12 -20.52 -23.47 -4.79
CA THR A 12 -21.58 -23.37 -5.78
C THR A 12 -21.20 -24.27 -6.95
N ARG A 13 -22.12 -25.11 -7.42
CA ARG A 13 -21.81 -25.95 -8.59
C ARG A 13 -21.67 -25.06 -9.83
N PRO A 14 -20.54 -25.15 -10.60
CA PRO A 14 -19.42 -26.10 -10.47
C PRO A 14 -18.21 -25.57 -9.67
N GLU A 15 -18.23 -24.35 -9.11
CA GLU A 15 -17.06 -23.71 -8.53
C GLU A 15 -17.12 -23.58 -7.00
N THR A 16 -15.99 -23.79 -6.35
CA THR A 16 -15.80 -23.48 -4.93
C THR A 16 -14.91 -22.27 -4.81
N ARG A 17 -15.36 -21.24 -4.08
CA ARG A 17 -14.58 -20.00 -3.85
C ARG A 17 -14.47 -19.72 -2.36
N PRO A 18 -13.28 -19.35 -1.87
CA PRO A 18 -13.14 -18.87 -0.50
C PRO A 18 -13.79 -17.47 -0.38
N VAL A 19 -14.53 -17.26 0.70
CA VAL A 19 -15.08 -15.96 1.09
C VAL A 19 -14.56 -15.64 2.48
N PHE A 20 -13.96 -14.46 2.61
CA PHE A 20 -13.45 -13.98 3.88
C PHE A 20 -14.42 -12.97 4.49
N PHE A 21 -14.57 -13.02 5.81
CA PHE A 21 -15.42 -12.11 6.55
C PHE A 21 -14.62 -11.36 7.59
N ARG A 22 -14.96 -10.10 7.82
CA ARG A 22 -14.48 -9.34 8.97
C ARG A 22 -15.20 -9.82 10.25
N PRO A 23 -14.69 -9.47 11.44
CA PRO A 23 -15.34 -9.86 12.72
C PRO A 23 -16.77 -9.33 12.86
N ASP A 24 -17.11 -8.23 12.17
CA ASP A 24 -18.46 -7.63 12.14
C ASP A 24 -19.42 -8.36 11.17
N GLY A 25 -18.96 -9.42 10.50
CA GLY A 25 -19.74 -10.20 9.54
C GLY A 25 -19.77 -9.62 8.13
N SER A 26 -19.14 -8.48 7.86
CA SER A 26 -19.04 -7.95 6.50
C SER A 26 -18.07 -8.76 5.64
N VAL A 27 -18.37 -8.89 4.36
CA VAL A 27 -17.51 -9.59 3.39
C VAL A 27 -16.28 -8.76 3.09
N ILE A 28 -15.12 -9.41 3.01
CA ILE A 28 -13.89 -8.79 2.51
C ILE A 28 -13.94 -8.83 0.98
N ASN A 29 -14.12 -7.68 0.37
CA ASN A 29 -14.26 -7.54 -1.08
C ASN A 29 -12.97 -7.89 -1.82
N VAL A 30 -13.13 -8.37 -3.05
CA VAL A 30 -12.04 -8.39 -4.03
C VAL A 30 -11.82 -6.95 -4.50
N LEU A 31 -10.58 -6.48 -4.42
CA LEU A 31 -10.21 -5.11 -4.77
C LEU A 31 -9.55 -5.07 -6.14
N ASP A 32 -9.84 -4.00 -6.88
CA ASP A 32 -9.13 -3.64 -8.10
C ASP A 32 -8.21 -2.44 -7.79
N PHE A 33 -6.91 -2.70 -7.69
CA PHE A 33 -5.90 -1.70 -7.37
C PHE A 33 -5.50 -0.80 -8.55
N THR A 34 -6.20 -0.88 -9.67
CA THR A 34 -6.10 0.12 -10.74
C THR A 34 -7.12 1.25 -10.58
N THR A 35 -8.05 1.12 -9.64
CA THR A 35 -9.13 2.08 -9.39
C THR A 35 -8.92 2.85 -8.08
N ALA A 36 -9.33 4.11 -8.04
CA ALA A 36 -9.28 4.93 -6.83
C ALA A 36 -10.04 4.28 -5.66
N GLN A 37 -11.20 3.66 -5.93
CA GLN A 37 -12.00 2.98 -4.91
C GLN A 37 -11.26 1.76 -4.33
N GLY A 38 -10.68 0.92 -5.18
CA GLY A 38 -9.92 -0.25 -4.73
C GLY A 38 -8.66 0.14 -3.96
N MET A 39 -7.95 1.19 -4.40
CA MET A 39 -6.81 1.75 -3.69
C MET A 39 -7.23 2.33 -2.33
N ALA A 40 -8.33 3.09 -2.25
CA ALA A 40 -8.83 3.67 -1.01
C ALA A 40 -9.20 2.59 0.03
N GLU A 41 -9.96 1.57 -0.39
CA GLU A 41 -10.35 0.47 0.49
C GLU A 41 -9.12 -0.34 0.94
N GLY A 42 -8.21 -0.66 0.02
CA GLY A 42 -6.98 -1.38 0.33
C GLY A 42 -6.05 -0.63 1.27
N LEU A 43 -5.89 0.68 1.05
CA LEU A 43 -5.10 1.55 1.92
C LEU A 43 -5.72 1.62 3.32
N LYS A 44 -7.02 1.85 3.42
CA LYS A 44 -7.75 1.86 4.69
C LYS A 44 -7.56 0.55 5.46
N ASP A 45 -7.70 -0.58 4.78
CA ASP A 45 -7.52 -1.90 5.39
C ASP A 45 -6.06 -2.08 5.89
N ALA A 46 -5.05 -1.72 5.08
CA ALA A 46 -3.65 -1.92 5.40
C ALA A 46 -3.12 -0.93 6.46
N VAL A 47 -3.56 0.33 6.43
CA VAL A 47 -3.22 1.34 7.46
C VAL A 47 -3.82 0.95 8.81
N GLY A 48 -5.06 0.46 8.83
CA GLY A 48 -5.78 0.13 10.06
C GLY A 48 -5.87 1.35 10.99
N ALA A 49 -5.40 1.21 12.22
CA ALA A 49 -5.43 2.29 13.23
C ALA A 49 -4.13 3.12 13.30
N SER A 50 -3.18 2.93 12.38
CA SER A 50 -1.90 3.64 12.44
C SER A 50 -2.07 5.10 12.00
N PRO A 51 -1.80 6.10 12.87
CA PRO A 51 -1.92 7.51 12.52
C PRO A 51 -0.79 7.99 11.60
N LEU A 52 0.36 7.33 11.69
CA LEU A 52 1.53 7.62 10.89
C LEU A 52 2.06 6.34 10.26
N VAL A 53 2.62 6.47 9.07
CA VAL A 53 3.25 5.39 8.32
C VAL A 53 4.63 5.82 7.84
N ARG A 54 5.45 4.84 7.52
CA ARG A 54 6.80 5.03 7.01
C ARG A 54 6.83 4.99 5.49
N SER A 55 6.10 4.05 4.93
CA SER A 55 5.98 3.90 3.49
C SER A 55 4.65 3.24 3.13
N ILE A 56 4.19 3.54 1.91
CA ILE A 56 3.06 2.90 1.27
C ILE A 56 3.53 2.47 -0.11
N THR A 57 3.27 1.23 -0.49
CA THR A 57 3.54 0.72 -1.84
C THR A 57 2.26 0.17 -2.43
N PHE A 58 1.91 0.61 -3.62
CA PHE A 58 0.85 0.03 -4.45
C PHE A 58 1.46 -0.73 -5.61
N ASP A 59 1.09 -1.98 -5.71
CA ASP A 59 1.39 -2.84 -6.84
C ASP A 59 0.05 -3.40 -7.34
N PRO A 60 -0.45 -3.00 -8.52
CA PRO A 60 -1.74 -3.48 -9.01
C PRO A 60 -1.85 -5.00 -9.11
N ALA A 61 -0.72 -5.70 -9.29
CA ALA A 61 -0.68 -7.16 -9.34
C ALA A 61 -0.71 -7.83 -7.95
N HIS A 62 -0.09 -7.21 -6.94
CA HIS A 62 0.12 -7.81 -5.62
C HIS A 62 -0.71 -7.16 -4.51
N GLY A 63 -1.10 -5.88 -4.67
CA GLY A 63 -1.90 -5.16 -3.70
C GLY A 63 -1.18 -3.98 -3.05
N VAL A 64 -1.63 -3.60 -1.87
CA VAL A 64 -1.04 -2.50 -1.09
C VAL A 64 -0.23 -3.04 0.09
N VAL A 65 0.95 -2.47 0.28
CA VAL A 65 1.83 -2.75 1.42
C VAL A 65 2.05 -1.45 2.18
N VAL A 66 1.86 -1.49 3.50
CA VAL A 66 2.09 -0.37 4.42
C VAL A 66 3.08 -0.78 5.49
N ASP A 67 4.14 -0.02 5.62
CA ASP A 67 5.07 -0.12 6.74
C ASP A 67 4.75 0.98 7.75
N ALA A 68 4.42 0.59 8.97
CA ALA A 68 4.08 1.50 10.06
C ALA A 68 4.88 1.16 11.33
N PRO A 69 5.23 2.16 12.16
CA PRO A 69 5.87 1.88 13.44
C PRO A 69 4.94 1.04 14.33
N GLU A 70 5.49 0.16 15.10
CA GLU A 70 4.72 -0.58 16.11
C GLU A 70 4.35 0.36 17.27
N GLN A 71 3.05 0.58 17.47
CA GLN A 71 2.51 1.57 18.40
C GLN A 71 2.85 1.29 19.90
N ASN A 72 3.26 0.08 20.25
CA ASN A 72 3.53 -0.33 21.62
C ASN A 72 4.98 -0.74 21.88
N SER A 73 5.87 -0.58 20.91
CA SER A 73 7.28 -0.93 21.16
C SER A 73 7.98 0.22 21.87
N THR A 74 8.13 0.10 23.19
CA THR A 74 9.11 0.86 23.97
C THR A 74 10.55 0.37 23.72
N ALA A 75 10.72 -0.55 22.80
CA ALA A 75 11.96 -1.26 22.57
C ALA A 75 12.44 -1.12 21.13
N SER A 76 13.25 -0.11 20.88
CA SER A 76 14.35 -0.24 19.95
C SER A 76 15.25 -1.39 20.46
N GLN A 77 14.99 -2.63 20.04
CA GLN A 77 15.88 -3.74 20.35
C GLN A 77 17.14 -3.56 19.49
N ASN A 78 18.27 -3.34 20.13
CA ASN A 78 19.57 -3.15 19.49
C ASN A 78 19.69 -1.89 18.60
N GLY A 79 18.96 -0.81 18.88
CA GLY A 79 19.03 0.43 18.09
C GLY A 79 18.27 0.37 16.76
N LYS A 80 17.46 -0.67 16.57
CA LYS A 80 16.63 -0.85 15.36
C LYS A 80 15.16 -0.59 15.68
N ASP A 81 14.49 0.15 14.83
CA ASP A 81 13.08 0.40 14.98
C ASP A 81 12.26 -0.83 14.55
N LEU A 82 11.25 -1.17 15.34
CA LEU A 82 10.32 -2.24 14.99
C LEU A 82 9.19 -1.66 14.13
N VAL A 83 9.07 -2.20 12.95
CA VAL A 83 8.07 -1.82 11.94
C VAL A 83 7.14 -2.99 11.69
N ILE A 84 5.85 -2.72 11.63
CA ILE A 84 4.85 -3.70 11.22
C ILE A 84 4.54 -3.47 9.74
N ARG A 85 4.92 -4.45 8.91
CA ARG A 85 4.48 -4.51 7.51
C ARG A 85 3.12 -5.14 7.42
N ARG A 86 2.16 -4.41 6.86
CA ARG A 86 0.81 -4.89 6.56
C ARG A 86 0.61 -4.97 5.07
N THR A 87 0.10 -6.10 4.60
CA THR A 87 -0.17 -6.33 3.19
C THR A 87 -1.64 -6.66 2.98
N ARG A 88 -2.29 -5.93 2.09
CA ARG A 88 -3.66 -6.18 1.62
C ARG A 88 -3.62 -6.52 0.14
N SER A 89 -3.68 -7.82 -0.17
CA SER A 89 -3.77 -8.28 -1.57
C SER A 89 -5.19 -8.15 -2.10
N ALA A 90 -5.35 -8.16 -3.42
CA ALA A 90 -6.66 -8.00 -4.06
C ALA A 90 -7.73 -8.98 -3.54
N LYS A 91 -7.35 -10.22 -3.25
CA LYS A 91 -8.28 -11.32 -2.91
C LYS A 91 -8.20 -11.80 -1.46
N LEU A 92 -7.21 -11.34 -0.70
CA LEU A 92 -6.94 -11.85 0.64
C LEU A 92 -7.09 -10.75 1.69
N PRO A 93 -7.48 -11.08 2.93
CA PRO A 93 -7.49 -10.12 4.03
C PRO A 93 -6.07 -9.60 4.32
N VAL A 94 -6.00 -8.54 5.13
CA VAL A 94 -4.72 -8.01 5.60
C VAL A 94 -3.98 -9.06 6.43
N TRP A 95 -2.72 -9.22 6.14
CA TRP A 95 -1.78 -9.97 6.98
C TRP A 95 -0.63 -9.06 7.40
N SER A 96 -0.04 -9.32 8.57
CA SER A 96 0.96 -8.48 9.18
C SER A 96 2.19 -9.27 9.55
N VAL A 97 3.36 -8.66 9.33
CA VAL A 97 4.66 -9.24 9.69
C VAL A 97 5.49 -8.18 10.40
N PRO A 98 6.03 -8.46 11.60
CA PRO A 98 7.01 -7.58 12.22
C PRO A 98 8.32 -7.61 11.42
N ARG A 99 8.96 -6.46 11.28
CA ARG A 99 10.28 -6.30 10.65
C ARG A 99 11.15 -5.38 11.49
N GLN A 100 12.42 -5.65 11.52
CA GLN A 100 13.41 -4.71 12.01
C GLN A 100 13.91 -3.86 10.84
N ASP A 101 13.98 -2.56 11.02
CA ASP A 101 14.52 -1.65 10.04
C ASP A 101 15.65 -0.83 10.63
N ASP A 102 16.76 -0.77 9.89
CA ASP A 102 18.01 -0.12 10.34
C ASP A 102 18.03 1.37 9.95
N SER A 103 17.10 1.82 9.13
CA SER A 103 17.09 3.20 8.65
C SER A 103 16.10 4.02 9.47
N PRO A 104 16.52 5.12 10.11
CA PRO A 104 15.58 6.13 10.55
C PRO A 104 14.88 6.67 9.31
N ALA A 105 13.56 6.49 9.21
CA ALA A 105 12.77 7.09 8.16
C ALA A 105 11.78 8.07 8.79
N ASP A 106 11.61 9.19 8.14
CA ASP A 106 10.58 10.13 8.49
C ASP A 106 9.20 9.49 8.31
N LEU A 107 8.28 9.85 9.18
CA LEU A 107 6.91 9.34 9.19
C LEU A 107 5.99 10.40 8.60
N PHE A 108 4.97 9.96 7.87
CA PHE A 108 3.94 10.83 7.34
C PHE A 108 2.53 10.30 7.62
N SER A 109 1.54 11.19 7.49
CA SER A 109 0.14 10.80 7.64
C SER A 109 -0.36 10.09 6.38
N PRO A 110 -0.92 8.88 6.48
CA PRO A 110 -1.52 8.21 5.33
C PRO A 110 -2.75 8.96 4.78
N THR A 111 -3.33 9.89 5.54
CA THR A 111 -4.45 10.73 5.09
C THR A 111 -4.03 11.80 4.08
N ASP A 112 -2.73 12.08 3.95
CA ASP A 112 -2.20 13.03 2.96
C ASP A 112 -2.16 12.43 1.55
N VAL A 113 -2.32 11.11 1.44
CA VAL A 113 -2.29 10.38 0.16
C VAL A 113 -3.68 10.27 -0.42
N ASP A 114 -3.90 10.86 -1.60
CA ASP A 114 -5.17 10.78 -2.33
C ASP A 114 -5.18 9.58 -3.29
N PRO A 115 -6.02 8.56 -3.05
CA PRO A 115 -6.15 7.42 -3.96
C PRO A 115 -6.57 7.79 -5.39
N ALA A 116 -7.23 8.93 -5.59
CA ALA A 116 -7.60 9.38 -6.94
C ALA A 116 -6.37 9.82 -7.74
N VAL A 117 -5.41 10.50 -7.11
CA VAL A 117 -4.13 10.86 -7.72
C VAL A 117 -3.34 9.60 -8.08
N LEU A 118 -3.29 8.62 -7.18
CA LEU A 118 -2.59 7.35 -7.44
C LEU A 118 -3.19 6.60 -8.62
N ALA A 119 -4.51 6.51 -8.70
CA ALA A 119 -5.21 5.86 -9.81
C ALA A 119 -4.96 6.58 -11.14
N ALA A 120 -4.91 7.91 -11.14
CA ALA A 120 -4.59 8.71 -12.32
C ALA A 120 -3.15 8.46 -12.80
N LEU A 121 -2.19 8.34 -11.89
CA LEU A 121 -0.80 8.01 -12.22
C LEU A 121 -0.67 6.60 -12.81
N VAL A 122 -1.37 5.61 -12.25
CA VAL A 122 -1.43 4.26 -12.82
C VAL A 122 -2.02 4.28 -14.23
N ASP A 123 -3.17 4.96 -14.42
CA ASP A 123 -3.83 5.04 -15.72
C ASP A 123 -2.95 5.74 -16.78
N ALA A 124 -2.30 6.84 -16.40
CA ALA A 124 -1.42 7.58 -17.30
C ALA A 124 -0.22 6.75 -17.77
N ASN A 125 0.37 5.96 -16.87
CA ASN A 125 1.55 5.14 -17.18
C ASN A 125 1.20 3.78 -17.81
N SER A 126 -0.02 3.28 -17.60
CA SER A 126 -0.50 2.03 -18.24
C SER A 126 -0.87 2.21 -19.71
N LYS A 127 -1.04 3.44 -20.19
CA LYS A 127 -1.45 3.75 -21.56
C LYS A 127 -0.30 3.77 -22.56
N ASP A 128 0.95 3.64 -22.12
CA ASP A 128 2.08 3.56 -23.05
C ASP A 128 2.09 2.19 -23.73
N PRO A 129 1.78 2.12 -25.05
CA PRO A 129 1.75 0.84 -25.77
C PRO A 129 3.13 0.16 -25.89
N LYS A 130 4.20 0.87 -25.54
CA LYS A 130 5.57 0.34 -25.55
C LYS A 130 5.95 -0.30 -24.22
N ASN A 131 5.16 -0.09 -23.18
CA ASN A 131 5.44 -0.56 -21.85
C ASN A 131 4.34 -1.52 -21.38
N SER A 132 4.67 -2.81 -21.38
CA SER A 132 3.75 -3.87 -20.91
C SER A 132 3.78 -4.06 -19.40
N ASP A 133 4.67 -3.32 -18.71
CA ASP A 133 4.83 -3.46 -17.27
C ASP A 133 3.75 -2.67 -16.53
N VAL A 134 3.27 -3.26 -15.46
CA VAL A 134 2.26 -2.63 -14.61
C VAL A 134 2.93 -1.59 -13.71
N PRO A 135 2.45 -0.33 -13.68
CA PRO A 135 3.04 0.69 -12.82
C PRO A 135 2.99 0.29 -11.34
N LYS A 136 4.11 0.44 -10.67
CA LYS A 136 4.21 0.32 -9.22
C LYS A 136 4.41 1.70 -8.62
N LEU A 137 3.68 2.01 -7.55
CA LEU A 137 3.78 3.29 -6.85
C LEU A 137 4.40 3.06 -5.46
N SER A 138 5.36 3.89 -5.09
CA SER A 138 5.92 3.93 -3.75
C SER A 138 5.79 5.33 -3.18
N ILE A 139 5.31 5.47 -1.96
CA ILE A 139 5.12 6.75 -1.27
C ILE A 139 5.96 6.72 0.00
N ASP A 140 6.90 7.63 0.12
CA ASP A 140 7.79 7.76 1.27
C ASP A 140 8.43 9.16 1.31
N MET A 141 9.33 9.36 2.30
CA MET A 141 10.08 10.61 2.52
C MET A 141 11.54 10.50 2.04
N SER A 142 11.85 9.58 1.12
CA SER A 142 13.25 9.26 0.73
C SER A 142 13.96 10.36 -0.06
N HIS A 143 13.21 11.25 -0.67
CA HIS A 143 13.77 12.29 -1.55
C HIS A 143 14.16 13.60 -0.83
N GLY A 144 14.23 13.62 0.50
CA GLY A 144 14.65 14.80 1.29
C GLY A 144 13.69 15.99 1.21
N THR A 145 12.47 15.76 0.77
CA THR A 145 11.40 16.75 0.72
C THR A 145 10.70 16.85 2.09
N SER A 146 10.05 17.98 2.36
CA SER A 146 9.27 18.17 3.61
C SER A 146 7.94 17.42 3.63
N LEU A 147 7.51 16.89 2.50
CA LEU A 147 6.30 16.10 2.30
C LEU A 147 6.67 14.78 1.61
N PRO A 148 5.87 13.72 1.79
CA PRO A 148 6.10 12.49 1.05
C PRO A 148 5.95 12.69 -0.45
N THR A 149 6.69 11.90 -1.21
CA THR A 149 6.66 11.89 -2.67
C THR A 149 6.13 10.56 -3.19
N ILE A 150 5.59 10.57 -4.39
CA ILE A 150 5.12 9.38 -5.08
C ILE A 150 6.15 9.03 -6.15
N THR A 151 6.79 7.90 -5.99
CA THR A 151 7.65 7.30 -7.01
C THR A 151 6.84 6.37 -7.89
N VAL A 152 6.92 6.54 -9.20
CA VAL A 152 6.27 5.67 -10.19
C VAL A 152 7.35 4.88 -10.92
N ASP A 153 7.32 3.56 -10.76
CA ASP A 153 8.23 2.63 -11.42
C ASP A 153 7.46 1.86 -12.51
N VAL A 154 7.95 1.90 -13.74
CA VAL A 154 7.39 1.17 -14.88
C VAL A 154 8.53 0.58 -15.70
N GLY A 155 8.78 -0.72 -15.58
CA GLY A 155 9.98 -1.35 -16.14
C GLY A 155 11.25 -0.69 -15.60
N ASP A 156 12.08 -0.17 -16.49
CA ASP A 156 13.30 0.58 -16.13
C ASP A 156 13.09 2.09 -15.96
N ALA A 157 11.88 2.58 -16.21
CA ALA A 157 11.55 3.99 -16.07
C ALA A 157 11.15 4.31 -14.62
N HIS A 158 11.64 5.45 -14.14
CA HIS A 158 11.43 5.94 -12.79
C HIS A 158 11.12 7.43 -12.82
N THR A 159 9.98 7.82 -12.26
CA THR A 159 9.59 9.23 -12.12
C THR A 159 9.13 9.52 -10.70
N VAL A 160 9.33 10.76 -10.25
CA VAL A 160 8.96 11.22 -8.92
C VAL A 160 7.90 12.31 -9.05
N HIS A 161 6.84 12.19 -8.26
CA HIS A 161 5.71 13.11 -8.25
C HIS A 161 5.46 13.64 -6.85
N ASP A 162 4.90 14.85 -6.77
CA ASP A 162 4.32 15.33 -5.52
C ASP A 162 2.97 14.66 -5.23
N LEU A 163 2.38 14.93 -4.07
CA LEU A 163 1.09 14.33 -3.66
C LEU A 163 -0.10 14.78 -4.52
N GLN A 164 0.07 15.78 -5.37
CA GLN A 164 -0.91 16.25 -6.34
C GLN A 164 -0.72 15.59 -7.72
N GLY A 165 0.31 14.75 -7.87
CA GLY A 165 0.62 14.04 -9.11
C GLY A 165 1.43 14.85 -10.12
N ARG A 166 1.98 16.03 -9.73
CA ARG A 166 2.87 16.80 -10.58
C ARG A 166 4.25 16.12 -10.62
N ASP A 167 4.80 15.94 -11.81
CA ASP A 167 6.15 15.41 -12.01
C ASP A 167 7.19 16.42 -11.47
N ILE A 168 7.99 15.95 -10.51
CA ILE A 168 9.07 16.69 -9.87
C ILE A 168 10.42 15.96 -10.00
N THR A 169 10.53 15.00 -10.92
CA THR A 169 11.73 14.15 -11.09
C THR A 169 13.02 14.98 -11.20
N ASN A 170 12.97 16.12 -11.88
CA ASN A 170 14.13 17.00 -12.05
C ASN A 170 14.35 17.97 -10.87
N GLU A 171 13.46 18.00 -9.89
CA GLU A 171 13.54 18.89 -8.72
C GLU A 171 14.13 18.17 -7.50
N VAL A 172 14.07 16.83 -7.50
CA VAL A 172 14.56 15.96 -6.42
C VAL A 172 15.77 15.17 -6.92
N THR A 173 16.96 15.49 -6.42
CA THR A 173 18.23 14.81 -6.74
C THR A 173 18.94 14.40 -5.47
#